data_630b2b83fa3b6f1d1c214e5c5044cbf1
#
_entry.id   630b2b83fa3b6f1d1c214e5c5044cbf1
#
_cell.length_a   1.000
_cell.length_b   1.000
_cell.length_c   1.000
_cell.angle_alpha   90.00
_cell.angle_beta   90.00
_cell.angle_gamma   90.00
#
_symmetry.space_group_name_H-M   'P 1'
#
loop_
_entity.id
_entity.type
_entity.pdbx_description
1 polymer ?
#
loop_
_entity_poly.entity_id
_entity_poly.type
_entity_poly.pdbx_seq_one_letter_code
_entity_poly.pdbx_strand_id
1 'polypeptide(L)'
;MRIDQWLRHKIANVSRSRIQKTMENDSVRVNGEVVRSNYRIKPNDVVQVFLPYEQKVFELIPEDIVIDIVHEDDDLLVVNKPAGMVVHPGHNNYTGTLVNALVYRYGVLPQKDIDHRPGLVHRIDKDTSGLLVVGKKDKVLGHLGQQFMEHTIHRRYLALIWGEPKEDEFTIENYLARDEKDRRKVRCSDDPERGKLAITHAKVIEKFYFCTLIECRLETGRTHQIRAHMSHIGHPIFSDEKYGGDKLLKGTALPKFKQFIDNAFKLMPRQALHATELGFVHPTTGESMFFKQELPEDFKGLYEKIKKYTTPKF
;
A
#
# COMPACT_ATOMS: atom_id res chain seq x y z
N MET A 1 13.40 28.33 -25.07
CA MET A 1 13.37 27.34 -23.95
C MET A 1 14.39 26.26 -24.23
N ARG A 2 15.04 25.68 -23.19
CA ARG A 2 15.94 24.52 -23.36
C ARG A 2 15.15 23.27 -23.69
N ILE A 3 15.73 22.38 -24.52
CA ILE A 3 15.04 21.16 -24.98
C ILE A 3 14.73 20.19 -23.83
N ASP A 4 15.58 20.09 -22.79
CA ASP A 4 15.32 19.25 -21.63
C ASP A 4 14.09 19.72 -20.81
N GLN A 5 13.85 21.02 -20.76
CA GLN A 5 12.66 21.61 -20.12
C GLN A 5 11.43 21.44 -21.01
N TRP A 6 11.57 21.67 -22.32
CA TRP A 6 10.49 21.53 -23.28
C TRP A 6 9.96 20.07 -23.35
N LEU A 7 10.88 19.10 -23.41
CA LEU A 7 10.52 17.67 -23.41
C LEU A 7 9.78 17.26 -22.13
N ARG A 8 10.15 17.82 -20.96
CA ARG A 8 9.42 17.57 -19.72
C ARG A 8 7.94 17.99 -19.79
N HIS A 9 7.64 19.05 -20.55
CA HIS A 9 6.25 19.49 -20.72
C HIS A 9 5.49 18.68 -21.79
N LYS A 10 6.20 18.03 -22.71
CA LYS A 10 5.60 17.29 -23.83
C LYS A 10 5.48 15.79 -23.58
N ILE A 11 6.32 15.21 -22.72
CA ILE A 11 6.32 13.79 -22.42
C ILE A 11 5.76 13.58 -21.01
N ALA A 12 4.58 12.97 -20.92
CA ALA A 12 3.96 12.65 -19.63
C ALA A 12 4.80 11.64 -18.82
N ASN A 13 4.81 11.80 -17.50
CA ASN A 13 5.42 10.86 -16.54
C ASN A 13 6.95 10.65 -16.64
N VAL A 14 7.69 11.57 -17.28
CA VAL A 14 9.16 11.48 -17.37
C VAL A 14 9.82 12.61 -16.56
N SER A 15 10.76 12.25 -15.67
CA SER A 15 11.53 13.24 -14.91
C SER A 15 12.59 13.92 -15.80
N ARG A 16 12.95 15.17 -15.44
CA ARG A 16 14.01 15.91 -16.15
C ARG A 16 15.35 15.16 -16.16
N SER A 17 15.72 14.54 -15.05
CA SER A 17 16.93 13.74 -14.94
C SER A 17 16.93 12.53 -15.88
N ARG A 18 15.78 11.89 -16.08
CA ARG A 18 15.64 10.80 -17.03
C ARG A 18 15.77 11.30 -18.47
N ILE A 19 15.18 12.45 -18.80
CA ILE A 19 15.35 13.09 -20.11
C ILE A 19 16.83 13.40 -20.37
N GLN A 20 17.54 14.00 -19.41
CA GLN A 20 18.95 14.32 -19.54
C GLN A 20 19.80 13.07 -19.75
N LYS A 21 19.56 12.01 -18.97
CA LYS A 21 20.27 10.73 -19.13
C LYS A 21 19.97 10.06 -20.49
N THR A 22 18.73 10.20 -21.01
CA THR A 22 18.37 9.72 -22.35
C THR A 22 19.13 10.51 -23.42
N MET A 23 19.28 11.83 -23.24
CA MET A 23 20.01 12.69 -24.18
C MET A 23 21.53 12.41 -24.19
N GLU A 24 22.11 11.95 -23.07
CA GLU A 24 23.50 11.51 -23.00
C GLU A 24 23.79 10.28 -23.87
N ASN A 25 22.74 9.50 -24.21
CA ASN A 25 22.81 8.32 -25.06
C ASN A 25 22.35 8.59 -26.51
N ASP A 26 22.51 9.83 -27.00
CA ASP A 26 22.19 10.27 -28.35
C ASP A 26 20.74 9.99 -28.81
N SER A 27 19.85 9.83 -27.85
CA SER A 27 18.45 9.42 -28.10
C SER A 27 17.50 10.60 -28.39
N VAL A 28 18.01 11.81 -28.51
CA VAL A 28 17.20 13.00 -28.89
C VAL A 28 17.88 13.69 -30.09
N ARG A 29 17.12 13.84 -31.16
CA ARG A 29 17.57 14.54 -32.38
C ARG A 29 16.65 15.72 -32.68
N VAL A 30 17.23 16.77 -33.18
CA VAL A 30 16.50 17.93 -33.74
C VAL A 30 16.92 18.09 -35.19
N ASN A 31 15.92 18.09 -36.08
CA ASN A 31 16.15 18.15 -37.52
C ASN A 31 17.14 17.05 -38.03
N GLY A 32 17.08 15.86 -37.40
CA GLY A 32 17.94 14.72 -37.74
C GLY A 32 19.29 14.66 -36.99
N GLU A 33 19.71 15.75 -36.34
CA GLU A 33 20.99 15.81 -35.64
C GLU A 33 20.86 15.63 -34.14
N VAL A 34 21.85 14.92 -33.50
CA VAL A 34 21.91 14.72 -32.05
C VAL A 34 22.18 16.05 -31.35
N VAL A 35 21.39 16.37 -30.33
CA VAL A 35 21.51 17.62 -29.58
C VAL A 35 21.74 17.40 -28.09
N ARG A 36 22.48 18.29 -27.44
CA ARG A 36 22.68 18.28 -25.99
C ARG A 36 21.50 18.88 -25.23
N SER A 37 21.37 18.59 -23.96
CA SER A 37 20.27 19.01 -23.08
C SER A 37 20.08 20.54 -22.99
N ASN A 38 21.11 21.32 -23.31
CA ASN A 38 21.08 22.77 -23.31
C ASN A 38 20.65 23.41 -24.64
N TYR A 39 20.40 22.60 -25.69
CA TYR A 39 19.91 23.12 -26.97
C TYR A 39 18.66 23.97 -26.77
N ARG A 40 18.59 25.12 -27.44
CA ARG A 40 17.44 26.02 -27.37
C ARG A 40 16.54 25.77 -28.57
N ILE A 41 15.37 25.23 -28.32
CA ILE A 41 14.33 24.96 -29.34
C ILE A 41 13.96 26.25 -30.06
N LYS A 42 13.86 26.17 -31.38
CA LYS A 42 13.43 27.21 -32.28
C LYS A 42 12.07 26.86 -32.88
N PRO A 43 11.30 27.85 -33.40
CA PRO A 43 10.11 27.59 -34.20
C PRO A 43 10.46 26.69 -35.40
N ASN A 44 9.58 25.70 -35.69
CA ASN A 44 9.71 24.69 -36.74
C ASN A 44 10.78 23.62 -36.53
N ASP A 45 11.43 23.53 -35.36
CA ASP A 45 12.30 22.39 -35.06
C ASP A 45 11.49 21.08 -34.97
N VAL A 46 11.91 20.07 -35.71
CA VAL A 46 11.38 18.71 -35.67
C VAL A 46 12.17 17.93 -34.65
N VAL A 47 11.55 17.61 -33.51
CA VAL A 47 12.20 16.89 -32.41
C VAL A 47 11.84 15.41 -32.47
N GLN A 48 12.84 14.56 -32.64
CA GLN A 48 12.72 13.10 -32.59
C GLN A 48 13.31 12.60 -31.27
N VAL A 49 12.53 11.81 -30.52
CA VAL A 49 12.99 11.20 -29.26
C VAL A 49 12.94 9.69 -29.40
N PHE A 50 14.10 9.08 -29.41
CA PHE A 50 14.28 7.64 -29.35
C PHE A 50 14.36 7.27 -27.88
N LEU A 51 13.25 6.94 -27.28
CA LEU A 51 13.28 6.37 -25.94
C LEU A 51 13.74 4.91 -26.10
N PRO A 52 14.96 4.53 -25.67
CA PRO A 52 15.27 3.12 -25.58
C PRO A 52 14.31 2.56 -24.56
N TYR A 53 13.32 1.83 -25.05
CA TYR A 53 12.46 1.03 -24.21
C TYR A 53 13.31 -0.16 -23.80
N GLU A 54 14.22 0.02 -22.83
CA GLU A 54 14.61 -1.11 -22.01
C GLU A 54 13.34 -1.55 -21.30
N GLN A 55 12.58 -2.43 -21.93
CA GLN A 55 11.83 -3.40 -21.16
C GLN A 55 12.89 -4.09 -20.31
N LYS A 56 13.10 -3.64 -19.09
CA LYS A 56 13.48 -4.57 -18.05
C LYS A 56 12.28 -5.51 -18.00
N VAL A 57 12.37 -6.58 -18.79
CA VAL A 57 11.51 -7.75 -18.62
C VAL A 57 11.81 -8.18 -17.21
N PHE A 58 10.98 -7.75 -16.27
CA PHE A 58 11.09 -8.17 -14.90
C PHE A 58 10.57 -9.60 -14.91
N GLU A 59 11.49 -10.53 -15.05
CA GLU A 59 11.19 -11.94 -15.04
C GLU A 59 10.70 -12.29 -13.63
N LEU A 60 9.41 -12.62 -13.54
CA LEU A 60 8.83 -13.08 -12.30
C LEU A 60 9.36 -14.48 -12.02
N ILE A 61 10.22 -14.61 -11.04
CA ILE A 61 10.82 -15.88 -10.63
C ILE A 61 9.77 -16.65 -9.82
N PRO A 62 9.33 -17.84 -10.28
CA PRO A 62 8.44 -18.71 -9.49
C PRO A 62 9.18 -19.20 -8.24
N GLU A 63 8.55 -19.13 -7.07
CA GLU A 63 9.13 -19.58 -5.80
C GLU A 63 8.12 -20.43 -5.03
N ASP A 64 8.58 -21.58 -4.51
CA ASP A 64 7.77 -22.48 -3.68
C ASP A 64 7.64 -21.91 -2.26
N ILE A 65 6.70 -20.96 -2.13
CA ILE A 65 6.37 -20.29 -0.88
C ILE A 65 4.98 -20.71 -0.46
N VAL A 66 4.84 -21.20 0.77
CA VAL A 66 3.54 -21.54 1.35
C VAL A 66 2.72 -20.27 1.52
N ILE A 67 1.51 -20.28 0.98
CA ILE A 67 0.51 -19.21 1.14
C ILE A 67 -0.74 -19.78 1.81
N ASP A 68 -1.31 -19.01 2.74
CA ASP A 68 -2.56 -19.35 3.42
C ASP A 68 -3.74 -18.98 2.53
N ILE A 69 -4.38 -19.99 1.91
CA ILE A 69 -5.53 -19.84 1.02
C ILE A 69 -6.81 -20.04 1.81
N VAL A 70 -7.59 -18.98 1.97
CA VAL A 70 -8.87 -18.97 2.69
C VAL A 70 -10.00 -19.50 1.82
N HIS A 71 -9.94 -19.22 0.52
CA HIS A 71 -10.89 -19.71 -0.48
C HIS A 71 -10.22 -19.82 -1.83
N GLU A 72 -10.62 -20.80 -2.60
CA GLU A 72 -10.17 -21.01 -3.98
C GLU A 72 -11.27 -21.68 -4.80
N ASP A 73 -11.51 -21.14 -6.01
CA ASP A 73 -12.34 -21.73 -7.03
C ASP A 73 -11.63 -21.61 -8.42
N ASP A 74 -12.36 -21.87 -9.50
CA ASP A 74 -11.81 -21.80 -10.86
C ASP A 74 -11.49 -20.38 -11.33
N ASP A 75 -12.04 -19.36 -10.68
CA ASP A 75 -12.03 -17.97 -11.10
C ASP A 75 -11.10 -17.09 -10.26
N LEU A 76 -11.06 -17.33 -8.97
CA LEU A 76 -10.33 -16.49 -8.02
C LEU A 76 -9.80 -17.27 -6.82
N LEU A 77 -8.97 -16.64 -6.04
CA LEU A 77 -8.61 -17.09 -4.70
C LEU A 77 -8.59 -15.91 -3.73
N VAL A 78 -8.89 -16.20 -2.46
CA VAL A 78 -8.71 -15.28 -1.34
C VAL A 78 -7.58 -15.81 -0.46
N VAL A 79 -6.58 -14.99 -0.23
CA VAL A 79 -5.42 -15.34 0.59
C VAL A 79 -5.38 -14.53 1.88
N ASN A 80 -4.95 -15.15 2.97
CA ASN A 80 -4.57 -14.46 4.19
C ASN A 80 -3.05 -14.23 4.16
N LYS A 81 -2.65 -13.04 3.69
CA LYS A 81 -1.24 -12.71 3.54
C LYS A 81 -0.57 -12.53 4.92
N PRO A 82 0.53 -13.22 5.22
CA PRO A 82 1.29 -12.97 6.43
C PRO A 82 1.94 -11.58 6.41
N ALA A 83 2.25 -11.05 7.58
CA ALA A 83 3.11 -9.88 7.71
C ALA A 83 4.54 -10.21 7.25
N GLY A 84 5.30 -9.21 6.82
CA GLY A 84 6.66 -9.38 6.28
C GLY A 84 6.70 -9.76 4.81
N MET A 85 5.62 -10.29 4.22
CA MET A 85 5.54 -10.63 2.80
C MET A 85 5.11 -9.42 1.98
N VAL A 86 5.89 -9.08 0.95
CA VAL A 86 5.51 -8.08 -0.07
C VAL A 86 4.51 -8.72 -1.04
N VAL A 87 3.50 -7.99 -1.46
CA VAL A 87 2.49 -8.52 -2.41
C VAL A 87 3.09 -8.74 -3.79
N HIS A 88 3.88 -7.79 -4.28
CA HIS A 88 4.38 -7.78 -5.66
C HIS A 88 5.85 -7.33 -5.67
N PRO A 89 6.71 -7.94 -6.51
CA PRO A 89 8.11 -7.53 -6.66
C PRO A 89 8.26 -6.03 -6.95
N GLY A 90 9.27 -5.44 -6.36
CA GLY A 90 9.58 -4.02 -6.52
C GLY A 90 10.99 -3.69 -6.03
N HIS A 91 11.32 -2.40 -5.98
CA HIS A 91 12.66 -1.96 -5.57
C HIS A 91 13.09 -2.59 -4.24
N ASN A 92 14.21 -3.29 -4.23
CA ASN A 92 14.79 -4.06 -3.11
C ASN A 92 13.97 -5.26 -2.61
N ASN A 93 12.92 -5.71 -3.32
CA ASN A 93 12.14 -6.91 -3.00
C ASN A 93 11.76 -7.59 -4.31
N TYR A 94 12.70 -8.29 -4.93
CA TYR A 94 12.48 -8.94 -6.24
C TYR A 94 12.00 -10.37 -6.10
N THR A 95 12.19 -10.98 -4.94
CA THR A 95 11.88 -12.36 -4.57
C THR A 95 11.12 -12.40 -3.24
N GLY A 96 10.60 -13.58 -2.86
CA GLY A 96 9.88 -13.76 -1.59
C GLY A 96 8.52 -13.04 -1.54
N THR A 97 7.91 -12.73 -2.67
CA THR A 97 6.64 -12.00 -2.72
C THR A 97 5.45 -12.95 -2.93
N LEU A 98 4.25 -12.48 -2.62
CA LEU A 98 3.04 -13.23 -2.91
C LEU A 98 2.94 -13.61 -4.40
N VAL A 99 3.31 -12.70 -5.30
CA VAL A 99 3.28 -12.96 -6.74
C VAL A 99 4.26 -14.07 -7.13
N ASN A 100 5.47 -14.16 -6.53
CA ASN A 100 6.39 -15.26 -6.79
C ASN A 100 5.77 -16.62 -6.43
N ALA A 101 5.07 -16.70 -5.27
CA ALA A 101 4.34 -17.89 -4.84
C ALA A 101 3.17 -18.22 -5.77
N LEU A 102 2.40 -17.21 -6.20
CA LEU A 102 1.27 -17.39 -7.09
C LEU A 102 1.70 -17.88 -8.48
N VAL A 103 2.78 -17.34 -9.03
CA VAL A 103 3.33 -17.79 -10.32
C VAL A 103 3.87 -19.22 -10.22
N TYR A 104 4.48 -19.61 -9.11
CA TYR A 104 4.90 -20.99 -8.88
C TYR A 104 3.70 -21.95 -8.89
N ARG A 105 2.63 -21.61 -8.18
CA ARG A 105 1.47 -22.48 -8.01
C ARG A 105 0.57 -22.56 -9.26
N TYR A 106 0.38 -21.44 -9.95
CA TYR A 106 -0.62 -21.32 -11.03
C TYR A 106 0.01 -21.05 -12.41
N GLY A 107 1.32 -20.87 -12.50
CA GLY A 107 1.97 -20.50 -13.75
C GLY A 107 1.60 -19.07 -14.18
N VAL A 108 1.07 -18.94 -15.39
CA VAL A 108 0.70 -17.63 -15.94
C VAL A 108 -0.66 -17.21 -15.39
N LEU A 109 -0.67 -16.11 -14.63
CA LEU A 109 -1.90 -15.44 -14.18
C LEU A 109 -2.20 -14.22 -15.06
N PRO A 110 -3.48 -13.84 -15.22
CA PRO A 110 -3.87 -12.69 -16.00
C PRO A 110 -3.27 -11.39 -15.43
N GLN A 111 -2.89 -10.48 -16.31
CA GLN A 111 -2.37 -9.17 -15.90
C GLN A 111 -2.99 -8.06 -16.76
N LYS A 112 -3.46 -7.01 -16.11
CA LYS A 112 -4.19 -5.94 -16.77
C LYS A 112 -3.30 -4.95 -17.51
N ASP A 113 -2.03 -4.79 -17.08
CA ASP A 113 -1.11 -3.77 -17.59
C ASP A 113 0.36 -4.26 -17.59
N ILE A 114 1.22 -3.46 -18.21
CA ILE A 114 2.69 -3.63 -18.27
C ILE A 114 3.35 -3.67 -16.87
N ASP A 115 2.61 -3.38 -15.81
CA ASP A 115 3.10 -3.30 -14.42
C ASP A 115 3.44 -4.66 -13.78
N HIS A 116 3.36 -5.76 -14.54
CA HIS A 116 3.70 -7.12 -14.07
C HIS A 116 3.06 -7.50 -12.72
N ARG A 117 1.75 -7.28 -12.58
CA ARG A 117 0.97 -7.61 -11.38
C ARG A 117 -0.05 -8.72 -11.65
N PRO A 118 0.41 -9.93 -12.00
CA PRO A 118 -0.49 -11.00 -12.39
C PRO A 118 -1.48 -11.33 -11.27
N GLY A 119 -2.75 -11.41 -11.63
CA GLY A 119 -3.86 -11.74 -10.72
C GLY A 119 -4.26 -10.65 -9.73
N LEU A 120 -3.52 -9.57 -9.60
CA LEU A 120 -3.73 -8.58 -8.54
C LEU A 120 -4.62 -7.43 -8.97
N VAL A 121 -5.65 -7.14 -8.18
CA VAL A 121 -6.52 -5.95 -8.30
C VAL A 121 -6.26 -4.93 -7.19
N HIS A 122 -5.67 -5.37 -6.07
CA HIS A 122 -5.30 -4.51 -4.94
C HIS A 122 -4.07 -5.04 -4.22
N ARG A 123 -3.66 -4.31 -3.20
CA ARG A 123 -2.52 -4.68 -2.36
C ARG A 123 -2.68 -4.19 -0.93
N ILE A 124 -2.00 -4.86 0.00
CA ILE A 124 -1.74 -4.39 1.35
C ILE A 124 -0.23 -4.25 1.56
N ASP A 125 0.19 -3.50 2.56
CA ASP A 125 1.61 -3.22 2.81
C ASP A 125 2.37 -4.50 3.22
N LYS A 126 3.71 -4.46 3.09
CA LYS A 126 4.60 -5.57 3.46
C LYS A 126 4.26 -6.14 4.84
N ASP A 127 4.22 -5.27 5.84
CA ASP A 127 4.05 -5.65 7.24
C ASP A 127 2.59 -5.58 7.72
N THR A 128 1.64 -5.33 6.82
CA THR A 128 0.21 -5.52 7.06
C THR A 128 -0.18 -6.94 6.71
N SER A 129 -0.83 -7.63 7.63
CA SER A 129 -1.38 -8.98 7.44
C SER A 129 -2.84 -8.94 6.99
N GLY A 130 -3.36 -10.06 6.50
CA GLY A 130 -4.79 -10.27 6.27
C GLY A 130 -5.21 -10.48 4.83
N LEU A 131 -6.49 -10.33 4.59
CA LEU A 131 -7.19 -10.78 3.39
C LEU A 131 -6.87 -9.98 2.14
N LEU A 132 -6.69 -10.72 1.03
CA LEU A 132 -6.43 -10.20 -0.30
C LEU A 132 -7.06 -11.13 -1.34
N VAL A 133 -7.74 -10.57 -2.36
CA VAL A 133 -8.32 -11.34 -3.49
C VAL A 133 -7.42 -11.29 -4.71
N VAL A 134 -7.32 -12.42 -5.40
CA VAL A 134 -6.52 -12.62 -6.62
C VAL A 134 -7.42 -13.22 -7.69
N GLY A 135 -7.43 -12.65 -8.89
CA GLY A 135 -8.16 -13.19 -10.04
C GLY A 135 -7.31 -14.16 -10.85
N LYS A 136 -7.88 -15.29 -11.25
CA LYS A 136 -7.22 -16.35 -12.05
C LYS A 136 -7.47 -16.20 -13.55
N LYS A 137 -8.45 -15.39 -13.96
CA LYS A 137 -8.86 -15.16 -15.36
C LYS A 137 -8.99 -13.67 -15.69
N ASP A 138 -8.73 -13.27 -16.93
CA ASP A 138 -8.78 -11.87 -17.37
C ASP A 138 -10.13 -11.20 -17.09
N LYS A 139 -11.24 -11.86 -17.40
CA LYS A 139 -12.60 -11.36 -17.14
C LYS A 139 -12.84 -11.11 -15.65
N VAL A 140 -12.37 -12.04 -14.81
CA VAL A 140 -12.48 -11.97 -13.35
C VAL A 140 -11.67 -10.78 -12.82
N LEU A 141 -10.43 -10.65 -13.29
CA LEU A 141 -9.55 -9.53 -12.93
C LEU A 141 -10.18 -8.18 -13.32
N GLY A 142 -10.77 -8.12 -14.52
CA GLY A 142 -11.48 -6.93 -14.99
C GLY A 142 -12.66 -6.55 -14.10
N HIS A 143 -13.54 -7.51 -13.80
CA HIS A 143 -14.73 -7.29 -12.98
C HIS A 143 -14.39 -6.93 -11.52
N LEU A 144 -13.44 -7.64 -10.90
CA LEU A 144 -12.95 -7.27 -9.56
C LEU A 144 -12.35 -5.86 -9.58
N GLY A 145 -11.52 -5.53 -10.60
CA GLY A 145 -10.96 -4.20 -10.75
C GLY A 145 -12.02 -3.11 -10.87
N GLN A 146 -13.15 -3.39 -11.54
CA GLN A 146 -14.29 -2.49 -11.61
C GLN A 146 -14.93 -2.26 -10.23
N GLN A 147 -15.19 -3.32 -9.46
CA GLN A 147 -15.72 -3.19 -8.10
C GLN A 147 -14.80 -2.36 -7.18
N PHE A 148 -13.48 -2.51 -7.33
CA PHE A 148 -12.52 -1.65 -6.60
C PHE A 148 -12.60 -0.19 -7.03
N MET A 149 -12.80 0.09 -8.31
CA MET A 149 -12.93 1.44 -8.86
C MET A 149 -14.25 2.10 -8.46
N GLU A 150 -15.33 1.33 -8.40
CA GLU A 150 -16.68 1.77 -8.00
C GLU A 150 -16.87 1.79 -6.47
N HIS A 151 -15.83 1.41 -5.71
CA HIS A 151 -15.83 1.37 -4.24
C HIS A 151 -16.91 0.47 -3.64
N THR A 152 -17.34 -0.59 -4.35
CA THR A 152 -18.34 -1.55 -3.89
C THR A 152 -17.74 -2.70 -3.08
N ILE A 153 -16.41 -2.83 -3.06
CA ILE A 153 -15.68 -3.84 -2.27
C ILE A 153 -15.74 -3.48 -0.78
N HIS A 154 -16.26 -4.40 0.02
CA HIS A 154 -16.15 -4.30 1.48
C HIS A 154 -14.73 -4.61 1.94
N ARG A 155 -14.09 -3.68 2.63
CA ARG A 155 -12.74 -3.84 3.22
C ARG A 155 -12.72 -3.27 4.61
N ARG A 156 -12.43 -4.13 5.58
CA ARG A 156 -12.32 -3.74 6.98
C ARG A 156 -10.94 -4.09 7.52
N TYR A 157 -10.38 -3.16 8.25
CA TYR A 157 -9.10 -3.32 8.91
C TYR A 157 -9.28 -3.10 10.41
N LEU A 158 -8.52 -3.83 11.21
CA LEU A 158 -8.32 -3.53 12.62
C LEU A 158 -6.94 -2.90 12.79
N ALA A 159 -6.89 -1.82 13.56
CA ALA A 159 -5.66 -1.11 13.88
C ALA A 159 -5.62 -0.77 15.36
N LEU A 160 -4.45 -0.89 15.99
CA LEU A 160 -4.20 -0.35 17.31
C LEU A 160 -3.47 0.98 17.14
N ILE A 161 -4.05 2.07 17.61
CA ILE A 161 -3.49 3.43 17.49
C ILE A 161 -3.09 3.99 18.84
N TRP A 162 -2.14 4.92 18.86
CA TRP A 162 -1.74 5.64 20.06
C TRP A 162 -2.78 6.69 20.49
N GLY A 163 -3.09 6.69 21.78
CA GLY A 163 -4.02 7.64 22.41
C GLY A 163 -5.48 7.30 22.15
N GLU A 164 -6.35 8.21 22.53
CA GLU A 164 -7.80 8.09 22.40
C GLU A 164 -8.33 9.20 21.48
N PRO A 165 -8.96 8.85 20.34
CA PRO A 165 -9.68 9.81 19.52
C PRO A 165 -10.78 10.50 20.31
N LYS A 166 -11.07 11.76 19.95
CA LYS A 166 -12.13 12.54 20.61
C LYS A 166 -13.52 11.99 20.31
N GLU A 167 -13.72 11.51 19.10
CA GLU A 167 -14.97 10.94 18.61
C GLU A 167 -14.83 9.44 18.46
N ASP A 168 -15.91 8.71 18.72
CA ASP A 168 -15.91 7.25 18.58
C ASP A 168 -16.09 6.80 17.12
N GLU A 169 -16.64 7.65 16.28
CA GLU A 169 -16.72 7.46 14.83
C GLU A 169 -16.27 8.76 14.13
N PHE A 170 -15.36 8.63 13.18
CA PHE A 170 -14.83 9.76 12.43
C PHE A 170 -14.39 9.38 11.03
N THR A 171 -14.36 10.36 10.13
CA THR A 171 -13.89 10.21 8.76
C THR A 171 -12.68 11.11 8.53
N ILE A 172 -11.66 10.57 7.88
CA ILE A 172 -10.50 11.31 7.42
C ILE A 172 -10.56 11.34 5.90
N GLU A 173 -10.70 12.54 5.36
CA GLU A 173 -10.69 12.82 3.94
C GLU A 173 -9.62 13.84 3.62
N ASN A 174 -8.68 13.48 2.77
CA ASN A 174 -7.61 14.35 2.31
C ASN A 174 -6.94 13.77 1.03
N TYR A 175 -5.86 14.41 0.58
CA TYR A 175 -5.10 13.97 -0.58
C TYR A 175 -3.76 13.39 -0.14
N LEU A 176 -3.46 12.15 -0.59
CA LEU A 176 -2.20 11.49 -0.27
C LEU A 176 -1.20 11.65 -1.42
N ALA A 177 -0.04 12.18 -1.09
CA ALA A 177 1.11 12.33 -1.98
C ALA A 177 2.35 11.68 -1.40
N ARG A 178 3.34 11.35 -2.25
CA ARG A 178 4.65 10.94 -1.76
C ARG A 178 5.31 12.09 -1.00
N ASP A 179 5.89 11.77 0.16
CA ASP A 179 6.63 12.76 0.92
C ASP A 179 7.88 13.21 0.13
N GLU A 180 8.14 14.52 0.13
CA GLU A 180 9.25 15.09 -0.64
C GLU A 180 10.61 14.78 0.00
N LYS A 181 10.65 14.64 1.34
CA LYS A 181 11.86 14.39 2.12
C LYS A 181 12.17 12.90 2.23
N ASP A 182 11.14 12.05 2.41
CA ASP A 182 11.28 10.61 2.46
C ASP A 182 10.27 9.92 1.50
N ARG A 183 10.71 9.65 0.28
CA ARG A 183 9.87 9.04 -0.76
C ARG A 183 9.31 7.66 -0.42
N ARG A 184 9.74 7.04 0.68
CA ARG A 184 9.19 5.78 1.20
C ARG A 184 7.89 6.00 1.97
N LYS A 185 7.56 7.26 2.32
CA LYS A 185 6.34 7.67 3.01
C LYS A 185 5.37 8.36 2.05
N VAL A 186 4.12 8.41 2.47
CA VAL A 186 3.12 9.32 1.93
C VAL A 186 2.71 10.30 3.02
N ARG A 187 2.31 11.50 2.62
CA ARG A 187 1.80 12.54 3.53
C ARG A 187 0.42 12.97 3.09
N CYS A 188 -0.37 13.41 4.04
CA CYS A 188 -1.63 14.06 3.82
C CYS A 188 -1.43 15.52 3.36
N SER A 189 -2.31 15.98 2.49
CA SER A 189 -2.40 17.35 1.99
C SER A 189 -3.87 17.71 1.83
N ASP A 190 -4.23 18.95 2.11
CA ASP A 190 -5.56 19.49 1.84
C ASP A 190 -5.68 20.01 0.39
N ASP A 191 -4.57 20.05 -0.34
CA ASP A 191 -4.50 20.53 -1.71
C ASP A 191 -4.74 19.39 -2.71
N PRO A 192 -5.85 19.43 -3.51
CA PRO A 192 -6.19 18.40 -4.48
C PRO A 192 -5.14 18.22 -5.59
N GLU A 193 -4.37 19.26 -5.89
CA GLU A 193 -3.33 19.19 -6.92
C GLU A 193 -2.06 18.45 -6.43
N ARG A 194 -1.91 18.30 -5.12
CA ARG A 194 -0.72 17.70 -4.50
C ARG A 194 -0.85 16.21 -4.17
N GLY A 195 -1.96 15.57 -4.51
CA GLY A 195 -2.14 14.18 -4.15
C GLY A 195 -3.34 13.51 -4.80
N LYS A 196 -3.62 12.30 -4.35
CA LYS A 196 -4.80 11.53 -4.75
C LYS A 196 -5.77 11.43 -3.58
N LEU A 197 -7.04 11.72 -3.83
CA LEU A 197 -8.09 11.61 -2.82
C LEU A 197 -8.02 10.27 -2.08
N ALA A 198 -8.12 10.36 -0.78
CA ALA A 198 -8.10 9.23 0.16
C ALA A 198 -9.15 9.45 1.24
N ILE A 199 -10.02 8.45 1.44
CA ILE A 199 -11.12 8.49 2.43
C ILE A 199 -11.05 7.24 3.30
N THR A 200 -10.98 7.45 4.61
CA THR A 200 -10.95 6.40 5.63
C THR A 200 -12.00 6.71 6.70
N HIS A 201 -12.95 5.80 6.88
CA HIS A 201 -13.88 5.83 8.01
C HIS A 201 -13.31 5.01 9.14
N ALA A 202 -13.29 5.56 10.33
CA ALA A 202 -12.77 4.91 11.53
C ALA A 202 -13.84 4.85 12.62
N LYS A 203 -13.86 3.72 13.34
CA LYS A 203 -14.74 3.49 14.49
C LYS A 203 -13.93 2.93 15.65
N VAL A 204 -14.09 3.52 16.82
CA VAL A 204 -13.51 3.02 18.07
C VAL A 204 -14.19 1.71 18.46
N ILE A 205 -13.39 0.69 18.72
CA ILE A 205 -13.85 -0.60 19.22
C ILE A 205 -13.62 -0.73 20.73
N GLU A 206 -12.40 -0.39 21.18
CA GLU A 206 -12.04 -0.49 22.60
C GLU A 206 -10.92 0.51 22.95
N LYS A 207 -11.08 1.26 24.06
CA LYS A 207 -10.11 2.26 24.57
C LYS A 207 -9.30 1.64 25.72
N PHE A 208 -7.99 1.91 25.73
CA PHE A 208 -7.04 1.36 26.69
C PHE A 208 -6.20 2.45 27.39
N TYR A 209 -6.75 3.65 27.57
CA TYR A 209 -6.09 4.77 28.22
C TYR A 209 -4.91 5.39 27.42
N PHE A 210 -3.97 4.60 26.91
CA PHE A 210 -2.81 5.07 26.15
C PHE A 210 -2.85 4.68 24.67
N CYS A 211 -3.72 3.77 24.30
CA CYS A 211 -3.97 3.34 22.94
C CYS A 211 -5.44 2.94 22.75
N THR A 212 -5.86 2.80 21.51
CA THR A 212 -7.24 2.48 21.14
C THR A 212 -7.24 1.46 20.00
N LEU A 213 -8.04 0.40 20.13
CA LEU A 213 -8.37 -0.49 19.01
C LEU A 213 -9.46 0.17 18.19
N ILE A 214 -9.20 0.34 16.91
CA ILE A 214 -10.15 0.90 15.96
C ILE A 214 -10.40 -0.04 14.79
N GLU A 215 -11.58 0.07 14.23
CA GLU A 215 -11.94 -0.43 12.91
C GLU A 215 -11.75 0.66 11.87
N CYS A 216 -11.18 0.32 10.71
CA CYS A 216 -11.08 1.22 9.56
C CYS A 216 -11.77 0.61 8.34
N ARG A 217 -12.63 1.37 7.68
CA ARG A 217 -13.22 1.06 6.37
C ARG A 217 -12.67 2.02 5.32
N LEU A 218 -12.36 1.48 4.16
CA LEU A 218 -11.72 2.24 3.10
C LEU A 218 -12.66 2.42 1.91
N GLU A 219 -12.94 3.65 1.51
CA GLU A 219 -13.49 3.92 0.18
C GLU A 219 -12.38 3.82 -0.88
N THR A 220 -11.26 4.44 -0.64
CA THR A 220 -10.08 4.42 -1.52
C THR A 220 -9.00 3.46 -1.00
N GLY A 221 -8.05 3.07 -1.86
CA GLY A 221 -6.94 2.16 -1.49
C GLY A 221 -5.57 2.75 -1.87
N ARG A 222 -5.16 3.86 -1.24
CA ARG A 222 -3.86 4.49 -1.51
C ARG A 222 -2.77 3.83 -0.68
N THR A 223 -1.55 3.88 -1.18
CA THR A 223 -0.36 3.37 -0.45
C THR A 223 -0.29 3.97 0.95
N HIS A 224 -0.10 3.13 1.97
CA HIS A 224 -0.01 3.51 3.39
C HIS A 224 -1.21 4.35 3.91
N GLN A 225 -2.38 4.29 3.29
CA GLN A 225 -3.48 5.22 3.56
C GLN A 225 -3.85 5.30 5.04
N ILE A 226 -4.23 4.19 5.67
CA ILE A 226 -4.61 4.17 7.10
C ILE A 226 -3.47 4.69 7.96
N ARG A 227 -2.24 4.29 7.69
CA ARG A 227 -1.04 4.67 8.44
C ARG A 227 -0.78 6.18 8.39
N ALA A 228 -0.86 6.77 7.18
CA ALA A 228 -0.69 8.20 6.97
C ALA A 228 -1.83 9.00 7.62
N HIS A 229 -3.08 8.57 7.47
CA HIS A 229 -4.25 9.20 8.06
C HIS A 229 -4.18 9.22 9.59
N MET A 230 -3.90 8.07 10.22
CA MET A 230 -3.81 7.98 11.68
C MET A 230 -2.65 8.83 12.22
N SER A 231 -1.50 8.83 11.55
CA SER A 231 -0.39 9.70 11.92
C SER A 231 -0.73 11.19 11.74
N HIS A 232 -1.45 11.55 10.69
CA HIS A 232 -1.86 12.93 10.40
C HIS A 232 -2.74 13.52 11.51
N ILE A 233 -3.69 12.74 12.02
CA ILE A 233 -4.58 13.18 13.12
C ILE A 233 -3.94 13.04 14.52
N GLY A 234 -2.65 12.69 14.61
CA GLY A 234 -1.91 12.61 15.88
C GLY A 234 -2.07 11.28 16.63
N HIS A 235 -2.62 10.26 15.99
CA HIS A 235 -2.84 8.92 16.53
C HIS A 235 -2.13 7.84 15.68
N PRO A 236 -0.79 7.86 15.52
CA PRO A 236 -0.10 6.89 14.68
C PRO A 236 -0.38 5.45 15.15
N ILE A 237 -0.31 4.50 14.22
CA ILE A 237 -0.50 3.08 14.53
C ILE A 237 0.63 2.59 15.43
N PHE A 238 0.29 1.79 16.43
CA PHE A 238 1.24 1.19 17.36
C PHE A 238 2.30 0.38 16.62
N SER A 239 3.58 0.57 16.98
CA SER A 239 4.75 -0.05 16.34
C SER A 239 4.97 0.35 14.86
N ASP A 240 4.35 1.41 14.35
CA ASP A 240 4.62 1.90 13.00
C ASP A 240 5.88 2.76 12.96
N GLU A 241 7.03 2.16 12.66
CA GLU A 241 8.32 2.84 12.56
C GLU A 241 8.29 4.00 11.54
N LYS A 242 7.67 3.80 10.39
CA LYS A 242 7.64 4.81 9.33
C LYS A 242 6.83 6.05 9.71
N TYR A 243 5.78 5.87 10.48
CA TYR A 243 4.86 6.95 10.85
C TYR A 243 4.95 7.35 12.32
N GLY A 244 6.01 6.90 13.02
CA GLY A 244 6.38 7.38 14.36
C GLY A 244 5.59 6.75 15.49
N GLY A 245 4.99 5.57 15.27
CA GLY A 245 4.27 4.80 16.29
C GLY A 245 5.14 3.82 17.07
N ASP A 246 6.43 3.75 16.79
CA ASP A 246 7.43 2.84 17.36
C ASP A 246 8.09 3.36 18.65
N LYS A 247 7.53 4.38 19.25
CA LYS A 247 8.01 4.99 20.48
C LYS A 247 6.86 5.30 21.45
N LEU A 248 7.18 5.45 22.71
CA LEU A 248 6.21 5.85 23.74
C LEU A 248 5.65 7.26 23.44
N LEU A 249 4.38 7.34 23.07
CA LEU A 249 3.71 8.60 22.72
C LEU A 249 2.69 9.02 23.77
N LYS A 250 2.06 8.09 24.45
CA LYS A 250 1.00 8.34 25.44
C LYS A 250 1.19 7.40 26.65
N GLY A 251 0.59 7.79 27.78
CA GLY A 251 0.68 7.06 29.05
C GLY A 251 1.58 7.80 30.05
N THR A 252 2.25 7.06 30.92
CA THR A 252 3.05 7.62 32.00
C THR A 252 4.56 7.43 31.78
N ALA A 253 5.38 8.31 32.36
CA ALA A 253 6.84 8.19 32.31
C ALA A 253 7.42 7.18 33.34
N LEU A 254 6.56 6.44 34.05
CA LEU A 254 6.99 5.48 35.07
C LEU A 254 7.81 4.34 34.45
N PRO A 255 8.92 3.92 35.08
CA PRO A 255 9.80 2.88 34.55
C PRO A 255 9.07 1.56 34.24
N LYS A 256 8.13 1.14 35.07
CA LYS A 256 7.32 -0.07 34.86
C LYS A 256 6.44 0.02 33.60
N PHE A 257 5.86 1.20 33.35
CA PHE A 257 5.06 1.41 32.14
C PHE A 257 5.95 1.43 30.90
N LYS A 258 7.09 2.12 30.94
CA LYS A 258 8.07 2.09 29.85
C LYS A 258 8.51 0.67 29.51
N GLN A 259 8.87 -0.13 30.53
CA GLN A 259 9.23 -1.54 30.33
C GLN A 259 8.08 -2.36 29.75
N PHE A 260 6.84 -2.09 30.15
CA PHE A 260 5.66 -2.73 29.56
C PHE A 260 5.55 -2.42 28.06
N ILE A 261 5.70 -1.15 27.66
CA ILE A 261 5.66 -0.71 26.25
C ILE A 261 6.83 -1.30 25.45
N ASP A 262 8.05 -1.31 25.99
CA ASP A 262 9.21 -1.93 25.33
C ASP A 262 8.97 -3.43 25.08
N ASN A 263 8.33 -4.13 26.00
CA ASN A 263 7.92 -5.52 25.83
C ASN A 263 6.74 -5.70 24.85
N ALA A 264 5.87 -4.70 24.73
CA ALA A 264 4.78 -4.70 23.75
C ALA A 264 5.32 -4.50 22.32
N PHE A 265 6.32 -3.63 22.13
CA PHE A 265 7.01 -3.48 20.84
C PHE A 265 7.75 -4.74 20.39
N LYS A 266 8.35 -5.48 21.31
CA LYS A 266 8.99 -6.78 21.01
C LYS A 266 7.97 -7.82 20.55
N LEU A 267 6.77 -7.81 21.12
CA LEU A 267 5.70 -8.72 20.76
C LEU A 267 5.08 -8.37 19.40
N MET A 268 5.02 -7.07 19.08
CA MET A 268 4.47 -6.53 17.84
C MET A 268 5.53 -5.65 17.15
N PRO A 269 6.49 -6.23 16.41
CA PRO A 269 7.62 -5.49 15.85
C PRO A 269 7.28 -4.79 14.50
N ARG A 270 6.01 -4.59 14.22
CA ARG A 270 5.48 -4.00 12.99
C ARG A 270 4.22 -3.19 13.28
N GLN A 271 3.75 -2.39 12.31
CA GLN A 271 2.48 -1.70 12.49
C GLN A 271 1.35 -2.67 12.88
N ALA A 272 0.66 -2.39 13.96
CA ALA A 272 -0.50 -3.15 14.44
C ALA A 272 -1.71 -2.87 13.52
N LEU A 273 -1.66 -3.43 12.31
CA LEU A 273 -2.66 -3.28 11.25
C LEU A 273 -2.92 -4.62 10.58
N HIS A 274 -4.21 -4.97 10.44
CA HIS A 274 -4.66 -6.24 9.88
C HIS A 274 -5.91 -6.05 9.03
N ALA A 275 -5.91 -6.58 7.79
CA ALA A 275 -7.06 -6.62 6.89
C ALA A 275 -7.97 -7.79 7.30
N THR A 276 -8.96 -7.53 8.16
CA THR A 276 -9.75 -8.58 8.81
C THR A 276 -10.95 -9.05 7.99
N GLU A 277 -11.55 -8.18 7.17
CA GLU A 277 -12.73 -8.55 6.38
C GLU A 277 -12.57 -8.10 4.92
N LEU A 278 -13.04 -8.96 4.03
CA LEU A 278 -13.09 -8.72 2.60
C LEU A 278 -14.41 -9.26 2.04
N GLY A 279 -15.19 -8.40 1.37
CA GLY A 279 -16.44 -8.81 0.71
C GLY A 279 -16.53 -8.22 -0.69
N PHE A 280 -17.05 -9.01 -1.63
CA PHE A 280 -17.21 -8.63 -3.02
C PHE A 280 -18.29 -9.49 -3.69
N VAL A 281 -18.75 -9.08 -4.87
CA VAL A 281 -19.61 -9.90 -5.71
C VAL A 281 -18.74 -10.78 -6.60
N HIS A 282 -18.99 -12.09 -6.57
CA HIS A 282 -18.26 -13.04 -7.40
C HIS A 282 -18.45 -12.73 -8.89
N PRO A 283 -17.37 -12.55 -9.67
CA PRO A 283 -17.46 -12.05 -11.05
C PRO A 283 -18.27 -12.92 -12.02
N THR A 284 -18.31 -14.22 -11.79
CA THR A 284 -18.98 -15.19 -12.70
C THR A 284 -20.36 -15.60 -12.18
N THR A 285 -20.50 -15.89 -10.87
CA THR A 285 -21.77 -16.36 -10.30
C THR A 285 -22.71 -15.23 -9.90
N GLY A 286 -22.20 -14.03 -9.67
CA GLY A 286 -22.97 -12.90 -9.14
C GLY A 286 -23.33 -13.01 -7.64
N GLU A 287 -22.83 -14.03 -6.96
CA GLU A 287 -23.08 -14.22 -5.52
C GLU A 287 -22.23 -13.28 -4.68
N SER A 288 -22.81 -12.79 -3.57
CA SER A 288 -22.06 -12.01 -2.59
C SER A 288 -21.15 -12.92 -1.78
N MET A 289 -19.85 -12.69 -1.84
CA MET A 289 -18.83 -13.38 -1.06
C MET A 289 -18.37 -12.51 0.11
N PHE A 290 -18.19 -13.13 1.26
CA PHE A 290 -17.69 -12.45 2.46
C PHE A 290 -16.74 -13.35 3.23
N PHE A 291 -15.56 -12.81 3.55
CA PHE A 291 -14.50 -13.50 4.28
C PHE A 291 -14.10 -12.68 5.49
N LYS A 292 -13.82 -13.39 6.57
CA LYS A 292 -13.33 -12.80 7.82
C LYS A 292 -12.14 -13.59 8.32
N GLN A 293 -11.11 -12.88 8.78
CA GLN A 293 -9.90 -13.45 9.33
C GLN A 293 -9.66 -12.90 10.75
N GLU A 294 -9.32 -13.79 11.65
CA GLU A 294 -8.94 -13.47 13.02
C GLU A 294 -7.61 -12.69 13.06
N LEU A 295 -7.39 -11.96 14.16
CA LEU A 295 -6.10 -11.31 14.39
C LEU A 295 -4.96 -12.34 14.39
N PRO A 296 -3.83 -12.04 13.72
CA PRO A 296 -2.66 -12.91 13.80
C PRO A 296 -2.06 -12.91 15.21
N GLU A 297 -1.31 -13.96 15.53
CA GLU A 297 -0.83 -14.24 16.88
C GLU A 297 -0.06 -13.07 17.53
N ASP A 298 0.77 -12.34 16.75
CA ASP A 298 1.50 -11.17 17.24
C ASP A 298 0.55 -10.04 17.67
N PHE A 299 -0.47 -9.75 16.85
CA PHE A 299 -1.46 -8.72 17.16
C PHE A 299 -2.41 -9.16 18.28
N LYS A 300 -2.88 -10.41 18.26
CA LYS A 300 -3.73 -10.98 19.28
C LYS A 300 -3.03 -10.97 20.65
N GLY A 301 -1.78 -11.42 20.70
CA GLY A 301 -0.98 -11.41 21.92
C GLY A 301 -0.73 -9.99 22.45
N LEU A 302 -0.50 -9.02 21.56
CA LEU A 302 -0.42 -7.61 21.95
C LEU A 302 -1.73 -7.11 22.55
N TYR A 303 -2.85 -7.35 21.89
CA TYR A 303 -4.18 -6.93 22.33
C TYR A 303 -4.52 -7.50 23.71
N GLU A 304 -4.33 -8.80 23.91
CA GLU A 304 -4.59 -9.47 25.20
C GLU A 304 -3.69 -8.94 26.32
N LYS A 305 -2.41 -8.69 26.00
CA LYS A 305 -1.45 -8.12 26.95
C LYS A 305 -1.85 -6.71 27.39
N ILE A 306 -2.28 -5.86 26.47
CA ILE A 306 -2.75 -4.50 26.76
C ILE A 306 -4.03 -4.57 27.59
N LYS A 307 -5.00 -5.36 27.18
CA LYS A 307 -6.27 -5.55 27.90
C LYS A 307 -6.04 -5.99 29.34
N LYS A 308 -5.17 -6.98 29.55
CA LYS A 308 -4.80 -7.46 30.90
C LYS A 308 -4.10 -6.38 31.74
N TYR A 309 -3.31 -5.52 31.11
CA TYR A 309 -2.61 -4.42 31.80
C TYR A 309 -3.55 -3.29 32.22
N THR A 310 -4.55 -2.97 31.41
CA THR A 310 -5.49 -1.86 31.62
C THR A 310 -6.72 -2.25 32.44
N THR A 311 -7.04 -3.55 32.55
CA THR A 311 -8.14 -4.03 33.39
C THR A 311 -7.78 -3.88 34.87
N PRO A 312 -8.60 -3.16 35.68
CA PRO A 312 -8.37 -3.05 37.11
C PRO A 312 -8.29 -4.42 37.76
N LYS A 313 -7.27 -4.66 38.59
CA LYS A 313 -7.25 -5.83 39.46
C LYS A 313 -8.08 -5.48 40.69
N PHE A 314 -9.29 -6.04 40.76
CA PHE A 314 -10.09 -6.05 41.98
C PHE A 314 -9.52 -7.03 43.00
#